data_6ec67937c98c1aa93d45557581e8a409
#
_entry.id   6ec67937c98c1aa93d45557581e8a409
#
_cell.length_a   1.000
_cell.length_b   1.000
_cell.length_c   1.000
_cell.angle_alpha   90.00
_cell.angle_beta   90.00
_cell.angle_gamma   90.00
#
_symmetry.space_group_name_H-M   'P 1'
#
loop_
_entity.id
_entity.type
_entity.pdbx_description
1 polymer ?
#
loop_
_entity_poly.entity_id
_entity_poly.type
_entity_poly.pdbx_seq_one_letter_code
_entity_poly.pdbx_strand_id
1 'polypeptide(L)'
;TTLLKCALGLLRYTGSVTLDGAPITHRNIARLSFATCEHSFFPGLTPSAHREFYKEHFPTFREKRFDALMDFFALPLHRRARGFSTGQKNQLEVTLALSQGADYILMDEPFAGNDVFNREDFYKVLLGILNENETVLLSTHLLEEVSGFIGRAVLLDRGAVAGDVTTGELEERGESLMDFVKSSLHYRGDRVLETLEGLDDGEEE
;
A
#
# COMPACT_ATOMS: atom_id res chain seq x y z
N THR A 1 8.50 0.77 2.46
CA THR A 1 9.21 -0.32 1.74
C THR A 1 10.06 -1.20 2.66
N THR A 2 11.05 -0.63 3.39
CA THR A 2 12.00 -1.44 4.20
C THR A 2 11.30 -2.30 5.25
N LEU A 3 10.37 -1.74 6.01
CA LEU A 3 9.61 -2.46 7.03
C LEU A 3 8.81 -3.63 6.42
N LEU A 4 8.11 -3.40 5.31
CA LEU A 4 7.34 -4.43 4.62
C LEU A 4 8.25 -5.55 4.10
N LYS A 5 9.39 -5.22 3.52
CA LYS A 5 10.39 -6.20 3.07
C LYS A 5 10.99 -7.00 4.23
N CYS A 6 11.21 -6.39 5.40
CA CYS A 6 11.61 -7.11 6.61
C CYS A 6 10.53 -8.07 7.08
N ALA A 7 9.26 -7.62 7.12
CA ALA A 7 8.14 -8.45 7.52
C ALA A 7 7.99 -9.71 6.63
N LEU A 8 8.29 -9.59 5.35
CA LEU A 8 8.27 -10.69 4.37
C LEU A 8 9.55 -11.55 4.39
N GLY A 9 10.55 -11.21 5.22
CA GLY A 9 11.84 -11.92 5.23
C GLY A 9 12.72 -11.66 4.01
N LEU A 10 12.42 -10.64 3.20
CA LEU A 10 13.21 -10.26 2.01
C LEU A 10 14.48 -9.47 2.39
N LEU A 11 14.51 -8.90 3.58
CA LEU A 11 15.67 -8.22 4.14
C LEU A 11 16.05 -8.82 5.50
N ARG A 12 17.35 -8.80 5.83
CA ARG A 12 17.83 -9.18 7.16
C ARG A 12 17.50 -8.09 8.17
N TYR A 13 17.01 -8.48 9.34
CA TYR A 13 16.69 -7.58 10.44
C TYR A 13 17.00 -8.23 11.79
N THR A 14 17.03 -7.43 12.85
CA THR A 14 17.10 -7.90 14.24
C THR A 14 15.73 -7.72 14.88
N GLY A 15 15.35 -8.62 15.77
CA GLY A 15 14.01 -8.65 16.38
C GLY A 15 13.18 -9.80 15.85
N SER A 16 11.86 -9.69 15.94
CA SER A 16 10.92 -10.72 15.50
C SER A 16 9.74 -10.13 14.76
N VAL A 17 9.24 -10.86 13.76
CA VAL A 17 7.97 -10.61 13.10
C VAL A 17 7.11 -11.84 13.28
N THR A 18 5.88 -11.64 13.73
CA THR A 18 4.92 -12.71 13.98
C THR A 18 3.63 -12.47 13.19
N LEU A 19 2.98 -13.53 12.82
CA LEU A 19 1.65 -13.58 12.23
C LEU A 19 0.73 -14.28 13.21
N ASP A 20 -0.22 -13.56 13.80
CA ASP A 20 -1.10 -14.04 14.87
C ASP A 20 -0.32 -14.68 16.04
N GLY A 21 0.79 -14.05 16.44
CA GLY A 21 1.64 -14.54 17.53
C GLY A 21 2.59 -15.68 17.16
N ALA A 22 2.50 -16.24 15.96
CA ALA A 22 3.41 -17.28 15.47
C ALA A 22 4.50 -16.72 14.56
N PRO A 23 5.75 -17.21 14.60
CA PRO A 23 6.80 -16.80 13.67
C PRO A 23 6.39 -17.06 12.22
N ILE A 24 6.80 -16.15 11.31
CA ILE A 24 6.59 -16.35 9.88
C ILE A 24 7.56 -17.43 9.37
N THR A 25 7.00 -18.43 8.71
CA THR A 25 7.72 -19.58 8.16
C THR A 25 7.12 -19.97 6.80
N HIS A 26 7.76 -20.93 6.11
CA HIS A 26 7.22 -21.51 4.87
C HIS A 26 5.79 -22.10 5.02
N ARG A 27 5.32 -22.36 6.24
CA ARG A 27 3.99 -22.93 6.49
C ARG A 27 2.87 -21.88 6.51
N ASN A 28 3.20 -20.64 6.84
CA ASN A 28 2.21 -19.58 6.99
C ASN A 28 2.49 -18.34 6.11
N ILE A 29 3.61 -18.32 5.39
CA ILE A 29 3.97 -17.18 4.51
C ILE A 29 2.94 -16.97 3.39
N ALA A 30 2.26 -18.01 2.93
CA ALA A 30 1.20 -17.90 1.92
C ALA A 30 -0.02 -17.10 2.39
N ARG A 31 -0.16 -16.86 3.71
CA ARG A 31 -1.15 -15.94 4.29
C ARG A 31 -0.80 -14.46 4.10
N LEU A 32 0.39 -14.18 3.59
CA LEU A 32 0.85 -12.84 3.23
C LEU A 32 0.88 -12.72 1.71
N SER A 33 0.38 -11.62 1.17
CA SER A 33 0.63 -11.21 -0.20
C SER A 33 1.29 -9.84 -0.22
N PHE A 34 1.98 -9.51 -1.33
CA PHE A 34 2.73 -8.28 -1.42
C PHE A 34 2.60 -7.67 -2.81
N ALA A 35 2.17 -6.41 -2.86
CA ALA A 35 2.20 -5.57 -4.04
C ALA A 35 3.26 -4.48 -3.86
N THR A 36 4.18 -4.36 -4.82
CA THR A 36 5.30 -3.41 -4.78
C THR A 36 5.50 -2.74 -6.13
N CYS A 37 5.91 -1.47 -6.13
CA CYS A 37 6.26 -0.75 -7.35
C CYS A 37 7.51 -1.31 -8.07
N GLU A 38 8.28 -2.18 -7.42
CA GLU A 38 9.41 -2.92 -8.05
C GLU A 38 8.93 -4.11 -8.89
N HIS A 39 7.68 -4.50 -8.78
CA HIS A 39 6.98 -5.59 -9.46
C HIS A 39 7.57 -6.98 -9.18
N SER A 40 6.79 -7.81 -8.51
CA SER A 40 7.16 -9.18 -8.16
C SER A 40 6.75 -10.23 -9.20
N PHE A 41 5.90 -9.86 -10.16
CA PHE A 41 5.40 -10.76 -11.18
C PHE A 41 6.45 -11.13 -12.27
N PHE A 42 6.18 -12.18 -13.01
CA PHE A 42 7.04 -12.63 -14.11
C PHE A 42 6.81 -11.77 -15.37
N PRO A 43 7.73 -10.90 -15.77
CA PRO A 43 7.50 -9.96 -16.88
C PRO A 43 7.31 -10.63 -18.24
N GLY A 44 7.77 -11.87 -18.38
CA GLY A 44 7.61 -12.69 -19.61
C GLY A 44 6.24 -13.35 -19.76
N LEU A 45 5.46 -13.44 -18.70
CA LEU A 45 4.13 -14.05 -18.71
C LEU A 45 3.04 -13.03 -19.07
N THR A 46 1.91 -13.54 -19.54
CA THR A 46 0.67 -12.79 -19.69
C THR A 46 -0.14 -12.80 -18.38
N PRO A 47 -1.08 -11.88 -18.14
CA PRO A 47 -1.99 -11.98 -16.99
C PRO A 47 -2.73 -13.32 -16.93
N SER A 48 -3.18 -13.85 -18.06
CA SER A 48 -3.80 -15.17 -18.12
C SER A 48 -2.86 -16.29 -17.64
N ALA A 49 -1.58 -16.24 -18.01
CA ALA A 49 -0.59 -17.22 -17.54
C ALA A 49 -0.27 -17.04 -16.04
N HIS A 50 -0.28 -15.80 -15.52
CA HIS A 50 -0.16 -15.56 -14.08
C HIS A 50 -1.37 -16.12 -13.33
N ARG A 51 -2.60 -15.96 -13.85
CA ARG A 51 -3.81 -16.54 -13.26
C ARG A 51 -3.65 -18.05 -13.07
N GLU A 52 -3.24 -18.77 -14.11
CA GLU A 52 -3.03 -20.22 -14.03
C GLU A 52 -1.91 -20.59 -13.04
N PHE A 53 -0.81 -19.86 -13.04
CA PHE A 53 0.26 -20.04 -12.06
C PHE A 53 -0.23 -19.85 -10.61
N TYR A 54 -1.00 -18.80 -10.35
CA TYR A 54 -1.53 -18.54 -9.01
C TYR A 54 -2.55 -19.59 -8.58
N LYS A 55 -3.41 -20.07 -9.48
CA LYS A 55 -4.34 -21.18 -9.21
C LYS A 55 -3.62 -22.47 -8.82
N GLU A 56 -2.50 -22.75 -9.45
CA GLU A 56 -1.71 -23.96 -9.15
C GLU A 56 -0.99 -23.86 -7.79
N HIS A 57 -0.47 -22.69 -7.45
CA HIS A 57 0.42 -22.52 -6.30
C HIS A 57 -0.29 -21.99 -5.04
N PHE A 58 -1.43 -21.34 -5.18
CA PHE A 58 -2.22 -20.78 -4.07
C PHE A 58 -3.63 -21.38 -4.05
N PRO A 59 -3.90 -22.38 -3.21
CA PRO A 59 -5.21 -23.02 -3.14
C PRO A 59 -6.37 -22.07 -2.80
N THR A 60 -6.05 -20.93 -2.19
CA THR A 60 -6.99 -19.88 -1.79
C THR A 60 -7.18 -18.81 -2.87
N PHE A 61 -6.58 -18.97 -4.05
CA PHE A 61 -6.63 -17.99 -5.13
C PHE A 61 -8.08 -17.66 -5.53
N ARG A 62 -8.39 -16.38 -5.65
CA ARG A 62 -9.72 -15.84 -5.89
C ARG A 62 -9.88 -15.46 -7.36
N GLU A 63 -10.14 -16.45 -8.21
CA GLU A 63 -10.23 -16.28 -9.67
C GLU A 63 -11.23 -15.20 -10.07
N LYS A 64 -12.45 -15.20 -9.49
CA LYS A 64 -13.45 -14.18 -9.78
C LYS A 64 -13.01 -12.76 -9.43
N ARG A 65 -12.23 -12.62 -8.35
CA ARG A 65 -11.66 -11.31 -7.96
C ARG A 65 -10.60 -10.87 -8.96
N PHE A 66 -9.77 -11.81 -9.39
CA PHE A 66 -8.77 -11.54 -10.43
C PHE A 66 -9.44 -11.05 -11.71
N ASP A 67 -10.44 -11.76 -12.21
CA ASP A 67 -11.15 -11.40 -13.44
C ASP A 67 -11.83 -10.02 -13.30
N ALA A 68 -12.52 -9.76 -12.19
CA ALA A 68 -13.17 -8.47 -11.92
C ALA A 68 -12.17 -7.30 -11.86
N LEU A 69 -10.98 -7.49 -11.27
CA LEU A 69 -9.94 -6.45 -11.23
C LEU A 69 -9.28 -6.25 -12.60
N MET A 70 -9.08 -7.32 -13.38
CA MET A 70 -8.59 -7.21 -14.76
C MET A 70 -9.55 -6.40 -15.65
N ASP A 71 -10.85 -6.61 -15.48
CA ASP A 71 -11.88 -5.86 -16.19
C ASP A 71 -11.94 -4.40 -15.70
N PHE A 72 -11.92 -4.17 -14.39
CA PHE A 72 -11.91 -2.83 -13.80
C PHE A 72 -10.74 -1.97 -14.30
N PHE A 73 -9.54 -2.53 -14.36
CA PHE A 73 -8.36 -1.83 -14.86
C PHE A 73 -8.23 -1.88 -16.40
N ALA A 74 -9.14 -2.54 -17.09
CA ALA A 74 -9.08 -2.77 -18.53
C ALA A 74 -7.73 -3.33 -19.00
N LEU A 75 -7.15 -4.28 -18.25
CA LEU A 75 -5.85 -4.87 -18.56
C LEU A 75 -5.95 -5.97 -19.60
N PRO A 76 -5.05 -6.01 -20.60
CA PRO A 76 -5.07 -7.01 -21.66
C PRO A 76 -4.60 -8.39 -21.17
N LEU A 77 -5.50 -9.36 -21.09
CA LEU A 77 -5.25 -10.72 -20.57
C LEU A 77 -4.12 -11.48 -21.30
N HIS A 78 -3.94 -11.25 -22.60
CA HIS A 78 -3.07 -12.05 -23.45
C HIS A 78 -1.78 -11.31 -23.90
N ARG A 79 -1.56 -10.09 -23.43
CA ARG A 79 -0.33 -9.34 -23.68
C ARG A 79 0.67 -9.60 -22.55
N ARG A 80 1.94 -9.82 -22.89
CA ARG A 80 2.99 -10.04 -21.89
C ARG A 80 3.21 -8.81 -21.02
N ALA A 81 3.33 -9.00 -19.70
CA ALA A 81 3.45 -7.94 -18.71
C ALA A 81 4.66 -7.00 -18.94
N ARG A 82 5.76 -7.50 -19.54
CA ARG A 82 6.90 -6.64 -19.92
C ARG A 82 6.54 -5.48 -20.87
N GLY A 83 5.48 -5.64 -21.65
CA GLY A 83 4.97 -4.63 -22.59
C GLY A 83 3.93 -3.67 -22.00
N PHE A 84 3.63 -3.77 -20.71
CA PHE A 84 2.71 -2.88 -20.02
C PHE A 84 3.37 -1.54 -19.72
N SER A 85 2.56 -0.47 -19.62
CA SER A 85 3.00 0.79 -19.03
C SER A 85 3.28 0.61 -17.53
N THR A 86 3.98 1.56 -16.91
CA THR A 86 4.23 1.52 -15.45
C THR A 86 2.92 1.41 -14.66
N GLY A 87 1.90 2.20 -15.00
CA GLY A 87 0.59 2.12 -14.37
C GLY A 87 -0.07 0.75 -14.54
N GLN A 88 -0.07 0.18 -15.76
CA GLN A 88 -0.60 -1.16 -16.00
C GLN A 88 0.14 -2.26 -15.23
N LYS A 89 1.46 -2.10 -15.05
CA LYS A 89 2.26 -3.02 -14.24
C LYS A 89 1.87 -2.95 -12.76
N ASN A 90 1.70 -1.73 -12.22
CA ASN A 90 1.24 -1.54 -10.84
C ASN A 90 -0.17 -2.13 -10.65
N GLN A 91 -1.07 -1.91 -11.59
CA GLN A 91 -2.42 -2.48 -11.58
C GLN A 91 -2.41 -4.01 -11.61
N LEU A 92 -1.56 -4.63 -12.43
CA LEU A 92 -1.39 -6.08 -12.45
C LEU A 92 -0.82 -6.61 -11.13
N GLU A 93 0.19 -5.94 -10.58
CA GLU A 93 0.78 -6.31 -9.29
C GLU A 93 -0.26 -6.32 -8.17
N VAL A 94 -1.05 -5.25 -8.07
CA VAL A 94 -2.15 -5.12 -7.10
C VAL A 94 -3.22 -6.19 -7.33
N THR A 95 -3.59 -6.45 -8.60
CA THR A 95 -4.57 -7.49 -8.97
C THR A 95 -4.11 -8.86 -8.48
N LEU A 96 -2.84 -9.21 -8.70
CA LEU A 96 -2.28 -10.49 -8.26
C LEU A 96 -2.25 -10.61 -6.74
N ALA A 97 -1.79 -9.57 -6.03
CA ALA A 97 -1.72 -9.56 -4.57
C ALA A 97 -3.11 -9.68 -3.91
N LEU A 98 -4.11 -8.94 -4.39
CA LEU A 98 -5.48 -8.99 -3.90
C LEU A 98 -6.18 -10.32 -4.20
N SER A 99 -5.78 -10.99 -5.26
CA SER A 99 -6.40 -12.24 -5.72
C SER A 99 -5.71 -13.49 -5.21
N GLN A 100 -4.52 -13.40 -4.61
CA GLN A 100 -3.77 -14.54 -4.06
C GLN A 100 -4.59 -15.32 -3.02
N GLY A 101 -5.49 -14.64 -2.29
CA GLY A 101 -6.30 -15.24 -1.22
C GLY A 101 -5.56 -15.28 0.11
N ALA A 102 -4.64 -14.34 0.34
CA ALA A 102 -3.96 -14.12 1.59
C ALA A 102 -4.87 -13.42 2.61
N ASP A 103 -4.62 -13.63 3.90
CA ASP A 103 -5.32 -12.96 4.99
C ASP A 103 -4.78 -11.52 5.20
N TYR A 104 -3.49 -11.33 4.93
CA TYR A 104 -2.80 -10.05 5.09
C TYR A 104 -2.17 -9.62 3.77
N ILE A 105 -2.60 -8.49 3.27
CA ILE A 105 -2.22 -7.96 1.96
C ILE A 105 -1.38 -6.71 2.19
N LEU A 106 -0.08 -6.81 1.90
CA LEU A 106 0.86 -5.71 2.05
C LEU A 106 0.97 -4.97 0.72
N MET A 107 0.83 -3.65 0.74
CA MET A 107 0.93 -2.80 -0.45
C MET A 107 1.93 -1.67 -0.20
N ASP A 108 2.96 -1.60 -1.02
CA ASP A 108 4.00 -0.58 -0.93
C ASP A 108 3.84 0.42 -2.08
N GLU A 109 3.32 1.61 -1.77
CA GLU A 109 3.05 2.69 -2.74
C GLU A 109 2.32 2.18 -4.01
N PRO A 110 1.19 1.46 -3.88
CA PRO A 110 0.58 0.72 -5.00
C PRO A 110 0.12 1.61 -6.15
N PHE A 111 0.00 2.92 -5.93
CA PHE A 111 -0.46 3.90 -6.91
C PHE A 111 0.60 4.88 -7.36
N ALA A 112 1.87 4.66 -7.04
CA ALA A 112 2.95 5.47 -7.56
C ALA A 112 2.87 5.53 -9.10
N GLY A 113 2.70 6.74 -9.66
CA GLY A 113 2.62 6.95 -11.12
C GLY A 113 1.26 6.68 -11.77
N ASN A 114 0.18 6.43 -11.01
CA ASN A 114 -1.18 6.34 -11.52
C ASN A 114 -1.90 7.69 -11.47
N ASP A 115 -2.89 7.87 -12.34
CA ASP A 115 -3.73 9.07 -12.40
C ASP A 115 -4.63 9.15 -11.15
N VAL A 116 -4.83 10.37 -10.63
CA VAL A 116 -5.63 10.66 -9.42
C VAL A 116 -7.06 10.11 -9.53
N PHE A 117 -7.70 10.23 -10.68
CA PHE A 117 -9.08 9.78 -10.88
C PHE A 117 -9.26 8.26 -10.75
N ASN A 118 -8.24 7.48 -11.10
CA ASN A 118 -8.31 6.02 -10.97
C ASN A 118 -8.09 5.53 -9.53
N ARG A 119 -7.53 6.37 -8.64
CA ARG A 119 -7.19 5.98 -7.28
C ARG A 119 -8.42 5.95 -6.35
N GLU A 120 -9.26 6.97 -6.40
CA GLU A 120 -10.49 7.02 -5.58
C GLU A 120 -11.43 5.86 -5.91
N ASP A 121 -11.65 5.58 -7.20
CA ASP A 121 -12.48 4.47 -7.63
C ASP A 121 -11.88 3.12 -7.24
N PHE A 122 -10.56 3.00 -7.27
CA PHE A 122 -9.88 1.80 -6.78
C PHE A 122 -10.11 1.58 -5.28
N TYR A 123 -10.00 2.60 -4.43
CA TYR A 123 -10.28 2.44 -3.00
C TYR A 123 -11.71 1.99 -2.73
N LYS A 124 -12.69 2.50 -3.49
CA LYS A 124 -14.08 2.02 -3.41
C LYS A 124 -14.20 0.55 -3.80
N VAL A 125 -13.52 0.16 -4.89
CA VAL A 125 -13.48 -1.25 -5.32
C VAL A 125 -12.77 -2.10 -4.27
N LEU A 126 -11.63 -1.64 -3.75
CA LEU A 126 -10.88 -2.34 -2.70
C LEU A 126 -11.76 -2.65 -1.50
N LEU A 127 -12.46 -1.66 -0.96
CA LEU A 127 -13.39 -1.86 0.17
C LEU A 127 -14.52 -2.84 -0.16
N GLY A 128 -15.02 -2.81 -1.41
CA GLY A 128 -16.11 -3.70 -1.84
C GLY A 128 -15.71 -5.16 -2.07
N ILE A 129 -14.41 -5.42 -2.32
CA ILE A 129 -13.93 -6.79 -2.62
C ILE A 129 -13.28 -7.48 -1.44
N LEU A 130 -12.87 -6.73 -0.39
CA LEU A 130 -12.28 -7.32 0.80
C LEU A 130 -13.31 -8.11 1.60
N ASN A 131 -12.89 -9.24 2.14
CA ASN A 131 -13.69 -9.98 3.10
C ASN A 131 -13.33 -9.56 4.53
N GLU A 132 -14.21 -9.86 5.47
CA GLU A 132 -14.07 -9.51 6.89
C GLU A 132 -12.77 -10.03 7.54
N ASN A 133 -12.20 -11.11 7.02
CA ASN A 133 -10.97 -11.73 7.54
C ASN A 133 -9.70 -11.22 6.83
N GLU A 134 -9.81 -10.30 5.89
CA GLU A 134 -8.67 -9.75 5.16
C GLU A 134 -8.25 -8.41 5.76
N THR A 135 -6.95 -8.24 5.96
CA THR A 135 -6.35 -7.00 6.42
C THR A 135 -5.41 -6.45 5.35
N VAL A 136 -5.59 -5.19 4.98
CA VAL A 136 -4.67 -4.48 4.08
C VAL A 136 -3.75 -3.60 4.91
N LEU A 137 -2.45 -3.75 4.72
CA LEU A 137 -1.42 -2.86 5.23
C LEU A 137 -0.84 -2.08 4.06
N LEU A 138 -1.18 -0.80 3.99
CA LEU A 138 -0.80 0.10 2.91
C LEU A 138 0.28 1.06 3.37
N SER A 139 1.43 1.12 2.67
CA SER A 139 2.37 2.25 2.82
C SER A 139 2.09 3.30 1.75
N THR A 140 1.93 4.55 2.16
CA THR A 140 1.71 5.66 1.24
C THR A 140 2.09 6.99 1.87
N HIS A 141 2.43 7.96 1.04
CA HIS A 141 2.57 9.37 1.42
C HIS A 141 1.34 10.21 1.03
N LEU A 142 0.33 9.61 0.42
CA LEU A 142 -0.90 10.27 -0.06
C LEU A 142 -1.99 10.23 1.02
N LEU A 143 -1.76 10.94 2.13
CA LEU A 143 -2.59 10.86 3.34
C LEU A 143 -4.05 11.29 3.12
N GLU A 144 -4.27 12.34 2.33
CA GLU A 144 -5.63 12.85 2.06
C GLU A 144 -6.47 11.82 1.31
N GLU A 145 -5.86 11.06 0.42
CA GLU A 145 -6.56 10.06 -0.38
C GLU A 145 -7.01 8.85 0.43
N VAL A 146 -6.23 8.47 1.47
CA VAL A 146 -6.51 7.26 2.27
C VAL A 146 -7.29 7.54 3.54
N SER A 147 -7.37 8.79 3.98
CA SER A 147 -7.99 9.18 5.25
C SER A 147 -9.44 8.70 5.44
N GLY A 148 -10.20 8.60 4.35
CA GLY A 148 -11.59 8.13 4.35
C GLY A 148 -11.77 6.60 4.34
N PHE A 149 -10.69 5.82 4.23
CA PHE A 149 -10.78 4.36 4.04
C PHE A 149 -10.06 3.55 5.11
N ILE A 150 -9.09 4.15 5.81
CA ILE A 150 -8.26 3.45 6.79
C ILE A 150 -8.96 3.37 8.14
N GLY A 151 -8.74 2.27 8.86
CA GLY A 151 -9.18 2.13 10.26
C GLY A 151 -8.08 2.50 11.27
N ARG A 152 -6.80 2.51 10.85
CA ARG A 152 -5.64 2.81 11.70
C ARG A 152 -4.50 3.38 10.88
N ALA A 153 -3.78 4.35 11.43
CA ALA A 153 -2.56 4.90 10.86
C ALA A 153 -1.38 4.73 11.81
N VAL A 154 -0.27 4.21 11.27
CA VAL A 154 1.02 4.13 11.97
C VAL A 154 2.02 5.02 11.24
N LEU A 155 2.48 6.05 11.92
CA LEU A 155 3.41 7.04 11.39
C LEU A 155 4.85 6.63 11.70
N LEU A 156 5.66 6.54 10.66
CA LEU A 156 7.10 6.24 10.80
C LEU A 156 7.91 7.49 10.48
N ASP A 157 8.79 7.89 11.40
CA ASP A 157 9.78 8.94 11.18
C ASP A 157 11.16 8.46 11.64
N ARG A 158 12.19 8.67 10.81
CA ARG A 158 13.60 8.33 11.08
C ARG A 158 13.83 6.93 11.62
N GLY A 159 13.02 5.96 11.13
CA GLY A 159 13.13 4.55 11.49
C GLY A 159 12.46 4.17 12.83
N ALA A 160 11.70 5.07 13.44
CA ALA A 160 10.92 4.82 14.64
C ALA A 160 9.43 5.08 14.40
N VAL A 161 8.57 4.49 15.24
CA VAL A 161 7.14 4.82 15.27
C VAL A 161 7.00 6.19 15.96
N ALA A 162 6.59 7.20 15.18
CA ALA A 162 6.33 8.55 15.65
C ALA A 162 4.90 8.75 16.13
N GLY A 163 3.96 7.95 15.61
CA GLY A 163 2.54 7.99 15.98
C GLY A 163 1.81 6.71 15.60
N ASP A 164 0.76 6.42 16.35
CA ASP A 164 -0.11 5.26 16.12
C ASP A 164 -1.51 5.68 16.59
N VAL A 165 -2.49 5.67 15.70
CA VAL A 165 -3.84 6.18 15.96
C VAL A 165 -4.87 5.40 15.14
N THR A 166 -6.02 5.16 15.72
CA THR A 166 -7.20 4.66 15.01
C THR A 166 -8.08 5.81 14.53
N THR A 167 -8.89 5.58 13.50
CA THR A 167 -9.87 6.58 13.03
C THR A 167 -10.88 6.94 14.11
N GLY A 168 -11.31 5.98 14.95
CA GLY A 168 -12.18 6.24 16.08
C GLY A 168 -11.57 7.22 17.10
N GLU A 169 -10.27 7.07 17.42
CA GLU A 169 -9.58 8.01 18.31
C GLU A 169 -9.44 9.41 17.71
N LEU A 170 -9.27 9.52 16.38
CA LEU A 170 -9.25 10.81 15.68
C LEU A 170 -10.63 11.48 15.75
N GLU A 171 -11.70 10.72 15.50
CA GLU A 171 -13.09 11.21 15.59
C GLU A 171 -13.42 11.69 17.01
N GLU A 172 -13.05 10.94 18.06
CA GLU A 172 -13.25 11.34 19.47
C GLU A 172 -12.51 12.63 19.82
N ARG A 173 -11.35 12.89 19.23
CA ARG A 173 -10.55 14.10 19.42
C ARG A 173 -10.99 15.27 18.54
N GLY A 174 -11.85 15.03 17.52
CA GLY A 174 -12.19 16.01 16.50
C GLY A 174 -11.00 16.43 15.64
N GLU A 175 -10.02 15.51 15.46
CA GLU A 175 -8.75 15.74 14.80
C GLU A 175 -8.73 15.05 13.43
N SER A 176 -8.22 15.70 12.40
CA SER A 176 -7.99 15.05 11.11
C SER A 176 -6.71 14.22 11.12
N LEU A 177 -6.62 13.23 10.22
CA LEU A 177 -5.38 12.45 10.02
C LEU A 177 -4.18 13.37 9.71
N MET A 178 -4.41 14.42 8.92
CA MET A 178 -3.36 15.38 8.55
C MET A 178 -2.89 16.20 9.77
N ASP A 179 -3.80 16.61 10.66
CA ASP A 179 -3.42 17.33 11.89
C ASP A 179 -2.66 16.43 12.84
N PHE A 180 -3.07 15.17 13.00
CA PHE A 180 -2.33 14.16 13.75
C PHE A 180 -0.90 13.96 13.21
N VAL A 181 -0.73 13.87 11.90
CA VAL A 181 0.60 13.73 11.27
C VAL A 181 1.46 14.96 11.52
N LYS A 182 0.91 16.17 11.35
CA LYS A 182 1.62 17.44 11.60
C LYS A 182 2.07 17.54 13.06
N SER A 183 1.18 17.22 14.01
CA SER A 183 1.51 17.25 15.44
C SER A 183 2.58 16.23 15.81
N SER A 184 2.45 14.98 15.34
CA SER A 184 3.39 13.88 15.62
C SER A 184 4.78 14.11 15.03
N LEU A 185 4.89 14.77 13.87
CA LEU A 185 6.16 15.11 13.25
C LEU A 185 6.72 16.45 13.70
N HIS A 186 6.08 17.15 14.66
CA HIS A 186 6.47 18.49 15.09
C HIS A 186 6.64 19.45 13.90
N TYR A 187 5.70 19.37 12.92
CA TYR A 187 5.74 20.21 11.74
C TYR A 187 5.55 21.69 12.15
N ARG A 188 6.59 22.49 11.97
CA ARG A 188 6.54 23.94 12.18
C ARG A 188 6.14 24.62 10.87
N GLY A 189 4.86 24.96 10.74
CA GLY A 189 4.36 25.79 9.62
C GLY A 189 5.02 27.18 9.57
N ASP A 190 5.46 27.67 10.73
CA ASP A 190 6.07 29.00 10.90
C ASP A 190 7.43 29.14 10.19
N ARG A 191 8.13 28.04 9.87
CA ARG A 191 9.40 28.09 9.16
C ARG A 191 9.32 28.77 7.79
N VAL A 192 8.18 28.68 7.12
CA VAL A 192 7.97 29.31 5.82
C VAL A 192 7.89 30.83 6.01
N LEU A 193 7.13 31.27 7.00
CA LEU A 193 7.01 32.70 7.34
C LEU A 193 8.35 33.27 7.81
N GLU A 194 9.04 32.61 8.74
CA GLU A 194 10.38 33.00 9.21
C GLU A 194 11.39 33.09 8.06
N THR A 195 11.31 32.17 7.06
CA THR A 195 12.20 32.21 5.90
C THR A 195 11.86 33.36 4.95
N LEU A 196 10.58 33.67 4.75
CA LEU A 196 10.13 34.76 3.90
C LEU A 196 10.42 36.14 4.55
N GLU A 197 10.18 36.27 5.84
CA GLU A 197 10.54 37.49 6.62
C GLU A 197 12.05 37.76 6.59
N GLY A 198 12.88 36.70 6.71
CA GLY A 198 14.34 36.85 6.60
C GLY A 198 14.87 37.16 5.18
N LEU A 199 14.04 37.05 4.14
CA LEU A 199 14.38 37.47 2.78
C LEU A 199 14.01 38.94 2.53
N ASP A 200 12.95 39.44 3.17
CA ASP A 200 12.53 40.87 3.03
C ASP A 200 13.47 41.82 3.79
N ASP A 201 14.16 41.38 4.85
CA ASP A 201 15.14 42.21 5.58
C ASP A 201 16.48 42.41 4.85
N GLY A 202 16.66 41.85 3.64
CA GLY A 202 17.90 41.92 2.86
C GLY A 202 17.92 42.91 1.71
N GLU A 203 16.87 43.68 1.45
CA GLU A 203 16.83 44.64 0.33
C GLU A 203 16.84 46.13 0.73
N GLU A 204 17.20 46.47 1.99
CA GLU A 204 17.45 47.85 2.42
C GLU A 204 18.95 48.03 2.77
N GLU A 205 19.83 48.11 1.74
CA GLU A 205 21.10 48.84 1.79
C GLU A 205 21.49 49.39 0.39
#